data_54cf085c234471d9621e875d0630d40a
#
_entry.id   54cf085c234471d9621e875d0630d40a
#
_cell.length_a   1.000
_cell.length_b   1.000
_cell.length_c   1.000
_cell.angle_alpha   90.00
_cell.angle_beta   90.00
_cell.angle_gamma   90.00
#
_symmetry.space_group_name_H-M   'P 1'
#
loop_
_entity.id
_entity.type
_entity.pdbx_description
1 polymer ?
#
loop_
_entity_poly.entity_id
_entity_poly.type
_entity_poly.pdbx_seq_one_letter_code
_entity_poly.pdbx_strand_id
1 'polypeptide(L)'
;MATYRVMTVCTGNICRSPMAQVVLAERLRRAGLADVAVDSAGISDEERGHPIDPRAARVLAAHGYPVPAHRAKRITATDLAERDLVLAMTSSHARAVRSLPVLSSGRSGG
;
A
#
# COMPACT_ATOMS: atom_id res chain seq x y z
N MET A 1 -3.43 -3.68 -21.87
CA MET A 1 -4.17 -4.46 -20.87
C MET A 1 -4.24 -3.68 -19.59
N ALA A 2 -5.40 -3.65 -19.00
CA ALA A 2 -5.60 -2.92 -17.74
C ALA A 2 -4.92 -3.67 -16.60
N THR A 3 -4.13 -2.95 -15.81
CA THR A 3 -3.52 -3.49 -14.60
C THR A 3 -4.45 -3.25 -13.42
N TYR A 4 -4.70 -4.28 -12.63
CA TYR A 4 -5.46 -4.11 -11.40
C TYR A 4 -4.51 -3.55 -10.34
N ARG A 5 -4.90 -2.46 -9.69
CA ARG A 5 -4.02 -1.71 -8.80
C ARG A 5 -4.49 -1.78 -7.36
N VAL A 6 -3.64 -2.33 -6.51
CA VAL A 6 -3.92 -2.52 -5.08
C VAL A 6 -2.94 -1.67 -4.26
N MET A 7 -3.45 -1.02 -3.23
CA MET A 7 -2.61 -0.28 -2.30
C MET A 7 -2.88 -0.76 -0.88
N THR A 8 -1.81 -1.07 -0.14
CA THR A 8 -1.91 -1.40 1.28
C THR A 8 -1.62 -0.15 2.11
N VAL A 9 -2.33 0.03 3.21
CA VAL A 9 -2.25 1.27 4.00
C VAL A 9 -2.10 0.98 5.48
N CYS A 10 -1.13 1.62 6.12
CA CYS A 10 -0.97 1.63 7.58
C CYS A 10 -0.73 3.06 8.05
N THR A 11 -0.21 3.25 9.26
CA THR A 11 0.00 4.60 9.80
C THR A 11 1.13 5.32 9.09
N GLY A 12 2.36 4.84 9.24
CA GLY A 12 3.56 5.54 8.77
C GLY A 12 4.14 5.06 7.45
N ASN A 13 3.62 3.99 6.91
CA ASN A 13 4.13 3.38 5.67
C ASN A 13 5.60 2.95 5.75
N ILE A 14 6.04 2.52 6.92
CA ILE A 14 7.40 1.98 7.07
C ILE A 14 7.44 0.52 7.55
N CYS A 15 6.36 0.00 8.09
CA CYS A 15 6.35 -1.35 8.66
C CYS A 15 5.28 -2.24 8.02
N ARG A 16 4.04 -2.15 8.49
CA ARG A 16 2.98 -3.09 8.09
C ARG A 16 2.60 -3.00 6.61
N SER A 17 2.37 -1.81 6.11
CA SER A 17 1.92 -1.68 4.71
C SER A 17 3.02 -2.04 3.71
N PRO A 18 4.31 -1.65 3.90
CA PRO A 18 5.34 -2.13 3.00
C PRO A 18 5.56 -3.64 3.07
N MET A 19 5.45 -4.24 4.25
CA MET A 19 5.52 -5.70 4.38
C MET A 19 4.37 -6.37 3.63
N ALA A 20 3.16 -5.88 3.83
CA ALA A 20 1.98 -6.40 3.15
C ALA A 20 2.10 -6.25 1.64
N GLN A 21 2.63 -5.13 1.18
CA GLN A 21 2.89 -4.90 -0.24
C GLN A 21 3.80 -5.97 -0.82
N VAL A 22 4.94 -6.22 -0.16
CA VAL A 22 5.92 -7.19 -0.65
C VAL A 22 5.36 -8.60 -0.66
N VAL A 23 4.73 -9.01 0.44
CA VAL A 23 4.19 -10.36 0.56
C VAL A 23 3.09 -10.59 -0.46
N LEU A 24 2.17 -9.65 -0.58
CA LEU A 24 1.07 -9.77 -1.54
C LEU A 24 1.58 -9.81 -2.97
N ALA A 25 2.48 -8.90 -3.34
CA ALA A 25 3.03 -8.86 -4.68
C ALA A 25 3.73 -10.16 -5.03
N GLU A 26 4.51 -10.70 -4.10
CA GLU A 26 5.25 -11.94 -4.34
C GLU A 26 4.30 -13.14 -4.47
N ARG A 27 3.29 -13.20 -3.63
CA ARG A 27 2.30 -14.29 -3.71
C ARG A 27 1.49 -14.24 -5.00
N LEU A 28 1.12 -13.04 -5.43
CA LEU A 28 0.41 -12.88 -6.69
C LEU A 28 1.28 -13.30 -7.87
N ARG A 29 2.55 -12.93 -7.84
CA ARG A 29 3.50 -13.32 -8.88
C ARG A 29 3.64 -14.85 -8.94
N ARG A 30 3.77 -15.49 -7.79
CA ARG A 30 3.89 -16.96 -7.72
C ARG A 30 2.62 -17.67 -8.19
N ALA A 31 1.49 -17.01 -8.05
CA ALA A 31 0.20 -17.55 -8.53
C ALA A 31 -0.06 -17.26 -10.00
N GLY A 32 0.88 -16.62 -10.70
CA GLY A 32 0.71 -16.30 -12.11
C GLY A 32 -0.13 -15.06 -12.38
N LEU A 33 -0.40 -14.26 -11.37
CA LEU A 33 -1.22 -13.05 -11.48
C LEU A 33 -0.34 -11.81 -11.62
N ALA A 34 0.39 -11.73 -12.74
CA ALA A 34 1.34 -10.64 -12.96
C ALA A 34 0.68 -9.30 -13.30
N ASP A 35 -0.61 -9.31 -13.62
CA ASP A 35 -1.33 -8.10 -14.00
C ASP A 35 -1.81 -7.28 -12.79
N VAL A 36 -1.43 -7.66 -11.58
CA VAL A 36 -1.78 -6.94 -10.36
C VAL A 36 -0.58 -6.16 -9.89
N ALA A 37 -0.70 -4.84 -9.82
CA ALA A 37 0.34 -3.98 -9.28
C ALA A 37 -0.01 -3.66 -7.82
N VAL A 38 0.96 -3.81 -6.91
CA VAL A 38 0.75 -3.56 -5.49
C VAL A 38 1.72 -2.48 -5.04
N ASP A 39 1.18 -1.45 -4.39
CA ASP A 39 2.01 -0.45 -3.71
C ASP A 39 1.46 -0.20 -2.31
N SER A 40 2.01 0.78 -1.61
CA SER A 40 1.62 1.05 -0.24
C SER A 40 1.73 2.53 0.08
N ALA A 41 1.01 2.96 1.13
CA ALA A 41 1.05 4.33 1.61
C ALA A 41 0.70 4.35 3.10
N GLY A 42 0.88 5.50 3.73
CA GLY A 42 0.49 5.73 5.11
C GLY A 42 -0.60 6.76 5.20
N ILE A 43 -1.28 6.81 6.34
CA ILE A 43 -2.26 7.87 6.63
C ILE A 43 -1.58 9.08 7.25
N SER A 44 -0.32 8.96 7.66
CA SER A 44 0.48 10.00 8.30
C SER A 44 1.65 10.38 7.42
N ASP A 45 2.12 11.61 7.55
CA ASP A 45 3.26 12.14 6.81
C ASP A 45 4.56 12.09 7.63
N GLU A 46 4.49 11.58 8.86
CA GLU A 46 5.61 11.62 9.82
C GLU A 46 6.86 10.90 9.32
N GLU A 47 6.66 9.81 8.57
CA GLU A 47 7.76 8.99 8.10
C GLU A 47 8.08 9.21 6.62
N ARG A 48 7.58 10.29 6.03
CA ARG A 48 7.76 10.56 4.60
C ARG A 48 9.23 10.45 4.18
N GLY A 49 9.47 9.69 3.13
CA GLY A 49 10.80 9.51 2.57
C GLY A 49 11.67 8.49 3.28
N HIS A 50 11.24 7.98 4.43
CA HIS A 50 12.03 7.00 5.18
C HIS A 50 11.94 5.63 4.52
N PRO A 51 13.00 4.81 4.65
CA PRO A 51 12.98 3.45 4.12
C PRO A 51 12.12 2.55 5.00
N ILE A 52 11.97 1.32 4.57
CA ILE A 52 11.27 0.31 5.38
C ILE A 52 11.96 0.14 6.73
N ASP A 53 11.18 -0.06 7.79
CA ASP A 53 11.70 -0.31 9.13
C ASP A 53 12.69 -1.48 9.08
N PRO A 54 13.89 -1.33 9.68
CA PRO A 54 14.90 -2.41 9.65
C PRO A 54 14.41 -3.74 10.21
N ARG A 55 13.52 -3.72 11.21
CA ARG A 55 12.95 -4.94 11.77
C ARG A 55 12.03 -5.63 10.76
N ALA A 56 11.23 -4.84 10.05
CA ALA A 56 10.37 -5.38 9.00
C ALA A 56 11.21 -5.96 7.86
N ALA A 57 12.28 -5.27 7.47
CA ALA A 57 13.20 -5.76 6.45
C ALA A 57 13.80 -7.11 6.83
N ARG A 58 14.22 -7.26 8.10
CA ARG A 58 14.80 -8.52 8.58
C ARG A 58 13.78 -9.66 8.55
N VAL A 59 12.53 -9.37 8.92
CA VAL A 59 11.47 -10.39 8.89
C VAL A 59 11.22 -10.84 7.46
N LEU A 60 11.12 -9.90 6.52
CA LEU A 60 10.94 -10.25 5.11
C LEU A 60 12.07 -11.13 4.61
N ALA A 61 13.30 -10.73 4.86
CA ALA A 61 14.47 -11.48 4.42
C ALA A 61 14.51 -12.90 5.04
N ALA A 62 14.18 -13.00 6.31
CA ALA A 62 14.17 -14.29 7.00
C ALA A 62 13.14 -15.27 6.42
N HIS A 63 12.08 -14.75 5.81
CA HIS A 63 11.04 -15.57 5.20
C HIS A 63 11.18 -15.69 3.68
N GLY A 64 12.32 -15.28 3.14
CA GLY A 64 12.60 -15.44 1.72
C GLY A 64 11.93 -14.40 0.81
N TYR A 65 11.46 -13.30 1.37
CA TYR A 65 10.90 -12.21 0.58
C TYR A 65 11.96 -11.16 0.26
N PRO A 66 11.84 -10.47 -0.88
CA PRO A 66 12.76 -9.39 -1.19
C PRO A 66 12.56 -8.20 -0.24
N VAL A 67 13.64 -7.48 0.02
CA VAL A 67 13.57 -6.24 0.79
C VAL A 67 13.50 -5.10 -0.23
N PRO A 68 12.41 -4.33 -0.27
CA PRO A 68 12.24 -3.33 -1.32
C PRO A 68 13.05 -2.06 -1.06
N ALA A 69 13.37 -1.36 -2.14
CA ALA A 69 13.86 0.01 -2.06
C ALA A 69 12.63 0.91 -1.83
N HIS A 70 12.24 1.05 -0.59
CA HIS A 70 10.98 1.68 -0.20
C HIS A 70 11.20 3.11 0.31
N ARG A 71 10.27 3.99 -0.04
CA ARG A 71 10.20 5.33 0.54
C ARG A 71 8.78 5.56 1.02
N ALA A 72 8.64 5.83 2.31
CA ALA A 72 7.33 6.07 2.91
C ALA A 72 6.65 7.27 2.28
N LYS A 73 5.37 7.15 2.02
CA LYS A 73 4.56 8.25 1.47
C LYS A 73 3.18 8.26 2.12
N ARG A 74 2.59 9.44 2.18
CA ARG A 74 1.22 9.59 2.64
C ARG A 74 0.25 9.35 1.49
N ILE A 75 -0.85 8.66 1.78
CA ILE A 75 -1.91 8.44 0.79
C ILE A 75 -2.55 9.77 0.41
N THR A 76 -2.84 9.94 -0.88
CA THR A 76 -3.50 11.14 -1.39
C THR A 76 -4.86 10.77 -1.98
N ALA A 77 -5.69 11.78 -2.20
CA ALA A 77 -6.98 11.58 -2.88
C ALA A 77 -6.76 11.03 -4.31
N THR A 78 -5.68 11.44 -4.96
CA THR A 78 -5.33 10.92 -6.29
C THR A 78 -4.99 9.44 -6.22
N ASP A 79 -4.21 9.03 -5.21
CA ASP A 79 -3.92 7.60 -5.01
C ASP A 79 -5.21 6.81 -4.89
N LEU A 80 -6.12 7.29 -4.05
CA LEU A 80 -7.39 6.61 -3.81
C LEU A 80 -8.20 6.48 -5.09
N ALA A 81 -8.23 7.53 -5.90
CA ALA A 81 -8.96 7.52 -7.17
C ALA A 81 -8.36 6.56 -8.19
N GLU A 82 -7.05 6.34 -8.14
CA GLU A 82 -6.34 5.53 -9.12
C GLU A 82 -6.21 4.06 -8.76
N ARG A 83 -6.61 3.67 -7.55
CA ARG A 83 -6.50 2.29 -7.11
C ARG A 83 -7.83 1.57 -7.25
N ASP A 84 -7.75 0.31 -7.64
CA ASP A 84 -8.93 -0.56 -7.72
C ASP A 84 -9.32 -1.09 -6.35
N LEU A 85 -8.33 -1.27 -5.47
CA LEU A 85 -8.56 -1.78 -4.13
C LEU A 85 -7.56 -1.16 -3.17
N VAL A 86 -8.04 -0.68 -2.03
CA VAL A 86 -7.20 -0.16 -0.96
C VAL A 86 -7.43 -1.04 0.27
N LEU A 87 -6.37 -1.70 0.73
CA LEU A 87 -6.41 -2.61 1.87
C LEU A 87 -5.81 -1.91 3.09
N ALA A 88 -6.66 -1.55 4.02
CA ALA A 88 -6.22 -0.93 5.27
C ALA A 88 -5.85 -2.02 6.28
N MET A 89 -4.74 -1.80 6.98
CA MET A 89 -4.24 -2.80 7.93
C MET A 89 -5.07 -2.91 9.19
N THR A 90 -5.81 -1.85 9.56
CA THR A 90 -6.73 -1.85 10.70
C THR A 90 -7.99 -1.09 10.35
N SER A 91 -9.02 -1.21 11.18
CA SER A 91 -10.26 -0.45 11.00
C SER A 91 -10.05 1.04 11.14
N SER A 92 -9.10 1.48 11.98
CA SER A 92 -8.79 2.91 12.10
C SER A 92 -8.13 3.44 10.83
N HIS A 93 -7.28 2.66 10.18
CA HIS A 93 -6.71 3.03 8.90
C HIS A 93 -7.81 3.14 7.83
N ALA A 94 -8.75 2.20 7.84
CA ALA A 94 -9.87 2.22 6.90
C ALA A 94 -10.72 3.48 7.07
N ARG A 95 -10.99 3.87 8.32
CA ARG A 95 -11.74 5.10 8.60
C ARG A 95 -11.00 6.34 8.09
N ALA A 96 -9.68 6.39 8.30
CA ALA A 96 -8.88 7.50 7.83
C ALA A 96 -8.92 7.62 6.30
N VAL A 97 -8.83 6.50 5.60
CA VAL A 97 -8.90 6.48 4.14
C VAL A 97 -10.28 6.97 3.67
N ARG A 98 -11.34 6.50 4.31
CA ARG A 98 -12.70 6.91 3.93
C ARG A 98 -12.98 8.39 4.17
N SER A 99 -12.23 9.03 5.07
CA SER A 99 -12.39 10.45 5.33
C SER A 99 -11.65 11.35 4.34
N LEU A 100 -10.85 10.78 3.44
CA LEU A 100 -10.17 11.56 2.42
C LEU A 100 -11.19 12.14 1.42
N PRO A 101 -10.95 13.38 0.92
CA PRO A 101 -11.82 13.94 -0.09
C PRO A 101 -11.84 13.06 -1.33
N VAL A 102 -13.02 12.76 -1.82
CA VAL A 102 -13.17 12.01 -3.06
C VAL A 102 -12.98 12.96 -4.23
N LEU A 103 -12.09 12.59 -5.15
CA LEU A 103 -11.93 13.38 -6.36
C LEU A 103 -13.17 13.23 -7.22
N SER A 104 -13.75 14.37 -7.57
CA SER A 104 -14.90 14.38 -8.43
C SER A 104 -14.45 14.11 -9.87
N SER A 105 -14.65 12.93 -10.32
CA SER A 105 -14.29 12.54 -11.69
C SER A 105 -15.49 11.97 -12.43
N GLY A 106 -16.67 12.43 -12.09
CA GLY A 106 -17.87 11.86 -12.66
C GLY A 106 -18.24 10.52 -12.06
N ARG A 107 -17.47 10.03 -11.15
CA ARG A 107 -17.89 8.87 -10.39
C ARG A 107 -18.87 9.29 -9.36
N SER A 108 -20.05 8.82 -9.46
CA SER A 108 -20.97 8.93 -8.35
C SER A 108 -20.27 8.30 -7.15
N GLY A 109 -20.16 9.03 -6.08
CA GLY A 109 -19.45 8.66 -4.89
C GLY A 109 -19.64 7.24 -4.43
N GLY A 110 -19.39 6.43 -5.19
CA GLY A 110 -19.53 5.05 -4.82
C GLY A 110 -18.25 4.46 -4.33
#